data_95f9e0e925322c241aee3390e997f5c0
#
_entry.id   95f9e0e925322c241aee3390e997f5c0
#
_cell.length_a   1.000
_cell.length_b   1.000
_cell.length_c   1.000
_cell.angle_alpha   90.00
_cell.angle_beta   90.00
_cell.angle_gamma   90.00
#
_symmetry.space_group_name_H-M   'P 1'
#
loop_
_entity.id
_entity.type
_entity.pdbx_description
1 polymer ?
#
loop_
_entity_poly.entity_id
_entity_poly.type
_entity_poly.pdbx_seq_one_letter_code
_entity_poly.pdbx_strand_id
1 'polypeptide(L)'
;VYEREDGSIDDSPEELPFDITKDEIDITDADYAIWFMDCMDHPEKYDGKTISFKALVYNPTEGKGKLKPGTFVPGRFAMTCCVEDIQFLGMKCKYKDAADVKHKSWIQLKARLKNEFAKEYRGKGPVLYPISIEPAEKPATKEEELVYFN
;
A
#
# COMPACT_ATOMS: atom_id res chain seq x y z
N VAL A 1 6.40 -7.26 17.70
CA VAL A 1 7.16 -8.11 18.64
C VAL A 1 6.45 -8.12 19.98
N TYR A 2 6.28 -9.27 20.56
CA TYR A 2 5.64 -9.44 21.85
C TYR A 2 6.50 -10.32 22.74
N GLU A 3 6.33 -10.16 24.04
CA GLU A 3 7.08 -10.94 25.02
C GLU A 3 6.47 -12.33 25.14
N ARG A 4 7.34 -13.33 25.25
CA ARG A 4 6.92 -14.69 25.58
C ARG A 4 6.69 -14.81 27.08
N GLU A 5 5.96 -15.86 27.47
CA GLU A 5 5.68 -16.12 28.89
C GLU A 5 6.93 -16.27 29.73
N ASP A 6 8.02 -16.69 29.15
CA ASP A 6 9.33 -16.83 29.83
C ASP A 6 10.10 -15.51 29.94
N GLY A 7 9.50 -14.40 29.51
CA GLY A 7 10.13 -13.09 29.57
C GLY A 7 11.03 -12.77 28.38
N SER A 8 11.23 -13.70 27.45
CA SER A 8 12.00 -13.42 26.25
C SER A 8 11.14 -12.70 25.23
N ILE A 9 11.80 -11.97 24.32
CA ILE A 9 11.13 -11.33 23.19
C ILE A 9 11.03 -12.34 22.07
N ASP A 10 9.86 -12.47 21.48
CA ASP A 10 9.66 -13.34 20.35
C ASP A 10 10.18 -12.64 19.08
N ASP A 11 11.36 -13.05 18.63
CA ASP A 11 12.01 -12.52 17.43
C ASP A 11 11.52 -13.22 16.15
N SER A 12 10.68 -14.24 16.27
CA SER A 12 10.13 -14.89 15.08
C SER A 12 9.23 -13.92 14.33
N PRO A 13 9.18 -14.01 12.99
CA PRO A 13 8.26 -13.17 12.22
C PRO A 13 6.83 -13.41 12.68
N GLU A 14 6.06 -12.34 12.81
CA GLU A 14 4.63 -12.48 13.04
C GLU A 14 4.02 -13.29 11.89
N GLU A 15 3.05 -14.11 12.23
CA GLU A 15 2.35 -14.87 11.20
C GLU A 15 1.48 -13.92 10.39
N LEU A 16 1.87 -13.71 9.13
CA LEU A 16 1.15 -12.86 8.22
C LEU A 16 0.13 -13.68 7.43
N PRO A 17 -0.99 -13.07 7.02
CA PRO A 17 -2.02 -13.79 6.27
C PRO A 17 -1.63 -14.10 4.83
N PHE A 18 -0.43 -13.73 4.42
CA PHE A 18 0.10 -13.98 3.08
C PHE A 18 1.55 -14.46 3.19
N ASP A 19 2.04 -15.11 2.14
CA ASP A 19 3.39 -15.70 2.13
C ASP A 19 4.42 -14.70 1.62
N ILE A 20 5.19 -14.10 2.53
CA ILE A 20 6.21 -13.11 2.18
C ILE A 20 7.49 -13.74 1.60
N THR A 21 7.59 -15.06 1.57
CA THR A 21 8.77 -15.72 0.96
C THR A 21 8.66 -15.77 -0.56
N LYS A 22 7.47 -15.57 -1.11
CA LYS A 22 7.25 -15.54 -2.56
C LYS A 22 7.77 -14.24 -3.15
N ASP A 23 8.23 -14.29 -4.39
CA ASP A 23 8.66 -13.10 -5.12
C ASP A 23 7.47 -12.25 -5.56
N GLU A 24 6.30 -12.86 -5.75
CA GLU A 24 5.07 -12.18 -6.12
C GLU A 24 4.01 -12.44 -5.06
N ILE A 25 3.47 -11.36 -4.50
CA ILE A 25 2.51 -11.42 -3.39
C ILE A 25 1.23 -10.71 -3.79
N ASP A 26 0.12 -11.43 -3.75
CA ASP A 26 -1.21 -10.86 -3.98
C ASP A 26 -1.79 -10.43 -2.64
N ILE A 27 -2.14 -9.17 -2.53
CA ILE A 27 -2.72 -8.61 -1.30
C ILE A 27 -4.21 -8.39 -1.52
N THR A 28 -5.01 -9.13 -0.76
CA THR A 28 -6.47 -8.98 -0.80
C THR A 28 -6.92 -7.75 -0.02
N ASP A 29 -8.16 -7.34 -0.20
CA ASP A 29 -8.73 -6.22 0.56
C ASP A 29 -8.66 -6.48 2.07
N ALA A 30 -8.88 -7.72 2.50
CA ALA A 30 -8.82 -8.08 3.92
C ALA A 30 -7.41 -7.95 4.50
N ASP A 31 -6.39 -8.13 3.68
CA ASP A 31 -5.00 -8.12 4.12
C ASP A 31 -4.31 -6.78 3.92
N TYR A 32 -4.96 -5.85 3.23
CA TYR A 32 -4.31 -4.61 2.80
C TYR A 32 -3.73 -3.79 3.96
N ALA A 33 -4.52 -3.57 5.00
CA ALA A 33 -4.09 -2.74 6.12
C ALA A 33 -2.91 -3.37 6.86
N ILE A 34 -2.95 -4.67 7.08
CA ILE A 34 -1.85 -5.41 7.73
C ILE A 34 -0.58 -5.33 6.88
N TRP A 35 -0.72 -5.59 5.57
CA TRP A 35 0.41 -5.49 4.66
C TRP A 35 0.98 -4.08 4.64
N PHE A 36 0.12 -3.06 4.54
CA PHE A 36 0.56 -1.68 4.47
C PHE A 36 1.39 -1.29 5.70
N MET A 37 0.90 -1.61 6.89
CA MET A 37 1.60 -1.27 8.13
C MET A 37 2.93 -2.01 8.24
N ASP A 38 2.94 -3.31 7.92
CA ASP A 38 4.17 -4.09 7.97
C ASP A 38 5.20 -3.59 6.95
N CYS A 39 4.73 -3.22 5.77
CA CYS A 39 5.58 -2.71 4.70
C CYS A 39 6.17 -1.33 5.05
N MET A 40 5.39 -0.46 5.70
CA MET A 40 5.89 0.85 6.13
C MET A 40 6.89 0.71 7.28
N ASP A 41 6.65 -0.22 8.20
CA ASP A 41 7.54 -0.45 9.35
C ASP A 41 8.81 -1.22 8.95
N HIS A 42 8.68 -2.15 8.00
CA HIS A 42 9.77 -3.04 7.60
C HIS A 42 9.86 -3.16 6.07
N PRO A 43 10.13 -2.04 5.37
CA PRO A 43 10.18 -2.06 3.91
C PRO A 43 11.25 -2.99 3.34
N GLU A 44 12.30 -3.25 4.09
CA GLU A 44 13.38 -4.17 3.67
C GLU A 44 12.87 -5.60 3.45
N LYS A 45 11.79 -5.99 4.10
CA LYS A 45 11.20 -7.33 3.94
C LYS A 45 10.60 -7.52 2.54
N TYR A 46 10.19 -6.42 1.92
CA TYR A 46 9.49 -6.44 0.64
C TYR A 46 10.34 -5.92 -0.52
N ASP A 47 11.56 -5.51 -0.23
CA ASP A 47 12.45 -4.94 -1.25
C ASP A 47 12.69 -5.92 -2.39
N GLY A 48 12.42 -5.48 -3.62
CA GLY A 48 12.58 -6.31 -4.81
C GLY A 48 11.42 -7.24 -5.13
N LYS A 49 10.40 -7.26 -4.29
CA LYS A 49 9.23 -8.12 -4.51
C LYS A 49 8.20 -7.45 -5.41
N THR A 50 7.39 -8.27 -6.05
CA THR A 50 6.25 -7.80 -6.85
C THR A 50 4.99 -7.92 -6.01
N ILE A 51 4.27 -6.82 -5.89
CA ILE A 51 3.05 -6.73 -5.08
C ILE A 51 1.87 -6.42 -5.99
N SER A 52 0.77 -7.12 -5.79
CA SER A 52 -0.45 -6.90 -6.56
C SER A 52 -1.61 -6.62 -5.62
N PHE A 53 -2.35 -5.54 -5.87
CA PHE A 53 -3.50 -5.18 -5.05
C PHE A 53 -4.44 -4.24 -5.80
N LYS A 54 -5.69 -4.21 -5.35
CA LYS A 54 -6.69 -3.27 -5.83
C LYS A 54 -6.52 -1.95 -5.11
N ALA A 55 -6.54 -0.84 -5.86
CA ALA A 55 -6.28 0.48 -5.30
C ALA A 55 -7.19 1.55 -5.84
N LEU A 56 -7.42 2.55 -5.00
CA LEU A 56 -8.00 3.83 -5.39
C LEU A 56 -6.85 4.79 -5.67
N VAL A 57 -6.90 5.48 -6.80
CA VAL A 57 -5.83 6.36 -7.24
C VAL A 57 -5.96 7.76 -6.65
N TYR A 58 -4.91 8.23 -5.98
CA TYR A 58 -4.78 9.63 -5.60
C TYR A 58 -3.81 10.29 -6.58
N ASN A 59 -4.35 11.15 -7.44
CA ASN A 59 -3.55 11.82 -8.46
C ASN A 59 -4.23 13.11 -8.94
N PRO A 60 -4.41 14.10 -8.04
CA PRO A 60 -5.06 15.35 -8.42
C PRO A 60 -4.25 16.08 -9.49
N THR A 61 -4.95 16.70 -10.44
CA THR A 61 -4.32 17.37 -11.59
C THR A 61 -4.00 18.83 -11.32
N GLU A 62 -4.56 19.40 -10.25
CA GLU A 62 -4.36 20.81 -9.91
C GLU A 62 -4.49 21.02 -8.40
N GLY A 63 -4.08 22.18 -7.93
CA GLY A 63 -4.19 22.58 -6.54
C GLY A 63 -3.02 22.12 -5.69
N LYS A 64 -3.14 22.34 -4.37
CA LYS A 64 -2.07 22.05 -3.41
C LYS A 64 -1.75 20.58 -3.27
N GLY A 65 -2.72 19.71 -3.60
CA GLY A 65 -2.53 18.27 -3.52
C GLY A 65 -1.83 17.68 -4.73
N LYS A 66 -1.53 18.47 -5.74
CA LYS A 66 -0.90 17.97 -6.96
C LYS A 66 0.47 17.37 -6.64
N LEU A 67 0.70 16.18 -7.16
CA LEU A 67 1.94 15.44 -6.96
C LEU A 67 3.00 15.86 -7.99
N LYS A 68 4.25 15.48 -7.71
CA LYS A 68 5.32 15.70 -8.68
C LYS A 68 5.03 14.92 -9.97
N PRO A 69 5.43 15.45 -11.14
CA PRO A 69 5.32 14.70 -12.39
C PRO A 69 5.99 13.33 -12.25
N GLY A 70 5.37 12.31 -12.84
CA GLY A 70 5.90 10.96 -12.78
C GLY A 70 5.57 10.21 -11.49
N THR A 71 4.65 10.72 -10.68
CA THR A 71 4.21 10.03 -9.46
C THR A 71 2.70 10.04 -9.33
N PHE A 72 2.17 8.98 -8.73
CA PHE A 72 0.80 8.95 -8.22
C PHE A 72 0.79 8.10 -6.97
N VAL A 73 -0.31 8.09 -6.22
CA VAL A 73 -0.39 7.32 -4.98
C VAL A 73 -1.57 6.36 -5.06
N PRO A 74 -1.30 5.07 -5.26
CA PRO A 74 -2.33 4.04 -5.13
C PRO A 74 -2.52 3.73 -3.65
N GLY A 75 -3.76 3.57 -3.22
CA GLY A 75 -4.02 3.29 -1.82
C GLY A 75 -5.46 2.89 -1.55
N ARG A 76 -5.79 2.80 -0.28
CA ARG A 76 -7.14 2.50 0.19
C ARG A 76 -7.44 3.34 1.42
N PHE A 77 -8.71 3.70 1.59
CA PHE A 77 -9.14 4.29 2.86
C PHE A 77 -9.32 3.18 3.87
N ALA A 78 -8.80 3.40 5.07
CA ALA A 78 -8.86 2.43 6.16
C ALA A 78 -9.56 3.00 7.38
N MET A 79 -10.29 2.14 8.08
CA MET A 79 -11.00 2.50 9.29
C MET A 79 -10.71 1.48 10.39
N THR A 80 -10.51 1.95 11.62
CA THR A 80 -10.29 1.06 12.77
C THR A 80 -11.62 0.72 13.45
N CYS A 81 -12.32 1.73 13.91
CA CYS A 81 -13.58 1.52 14.65
C CYS A 81 -14.72 2.44 14.22
N CYS A 82 -14.42 3.62 13.73
CA CYS A 82 -15.45 4.61 13.46
C CYS A 82 -15.05 5.58 12.34
N VAL A 83 -16.02 6.30 11.82
CA VAL A 83 -15.85 7.17 10.65
C VAL A 83 -14.78 8.23 10.86
N GLU A 84 -14.59 8.67 12.10
CA GLU A 84 -13.64 9.72 12.42
C GLU A 84 -12.19 9.29 12.29
N ASP A 85 -11.91 7.98 12.29
CA ASP A 85 -10.54 7.50 12.16
C ASP A 85 -10.18 7.02 10.76
N ILE A 86 -11.01 7.33 9.76
CA ILE A 86 -10.72 6.97 8.37
C ILE A 86 -9.50 7.74 7.88
N GLN A 87 -8.54 6.99 7.33
CA GLN A 87 -7.33 7.59 6.75
C GLN A 87 -6.96 6.88 5.46
N PHE A 88 -6.27 7.59 4.58
CA PHE A 88 -5.82 7.03 3.31
C PHE A 88 -4.46 6.39 3.49
N LEU A 89 -4.38 5.10 3.22
CA LEU A 89 -3.13 4.33 3.28
C LEU A 89 -2.60 4.13 1.87
N GLY A 90 -1.64 4.95 1.47
CA GLY A 90 -1.07 4.90 0.14
C GLY A 90 0.45 4.97 0.15
N MET A 91 1.07 4.41 -0.88
CA MET A 91 2.52 4.44 -1.06
C MET A 91 2.87 5.22 -2.30
N LYS A 92 4.04 5.86 -2.27
CA LYS A 92 4.56 6.55 -3.45
C LYS A 92 4.75 5.56 -4.59
N CYS A 93 4.23 5.92 -5.75
CA CYS A 93 4.39 5.12 -6.96
C CYS A 93 5.02 5.98 -8.05
N LYS A 94 6.14 5.53 -8.59
CA LYS A 94 6.84 6.22 -9.68
C LYS A 94 6.48 5.57 -11.00
N TYR A 95 5.97 6.37 -11.92
CA TYR A 95 5.52 5.89 -13.22
C TYR A 95 5.61 7.02 -14.24
N LYS A 96 6.33 6.78 -15.34
CA LYS A 96 6.56 7.84 -16.34
C LYS A 96 5.26 8.41 -16.92
N ASP A 97 4.22 7.58 -17.06
CA ASP A 97 2.93 7.97 -17.59
C ASP A 97 1.90 8.22 -16.49
N ALA A 98 2.37 8.66 -15.33
CA ALA A 98 1.49 8.92 -14.18
C ALA A 98 0.36 9.91 -14.51
N ALA A 99 0.59 10.86 -15.41
CA ALA A 99 -0.45 11.81 -15.81
C ALA A 99 -1.67 11.13 -16.44
N ASP A 100 -1.48 9.94 -16.99
CA ASP A 100 -2.56 9.17 -17.62
C ASP A 100 -3.36 8.34 -16.61
N VAL A 101 -2.89 8.25 -15.37
CA VAL A 101 -3.57 7.50 -14.31
C VAL A 101 -4.57 8.43 -13.63
N LYS A 102 -5.85 8.20 -13.89
CA LYS A 102 -6.90 9.13 -13.52
C LYS A 102 -7.14 9.19 -12.00
N HIS A 103 -7.21 10.40 -11.48
CA HIS A 103 -7.53 10.63 -10.07
C HIS A 103 -8.89 10.03 -9.71
N LYS A 104 -8.94 9.36 -8.57
CA LYS A 104 -10.15 8.69 -8.04
C LYS A 104 -10.62 7.50 -8.87
N SER A 105 -9.80 7.02 -9.79
CA SER A 105 -10.12 5.77 -10.49
C SER A 105 -9.72 4.57 -9.65
N TRP A 106 -10.38 3.43 -9.92
CA TRP A 106 -10.07 2.16 -9.29
C TRP A 106 -9.22 1.33 -10.25
N ILE A 107 -8.13 0.77 -9.75
CA ILE A 107 -7.20 -0.02 -10.57
C ILE A 107 -6.80 -1.30 -9.85
N GLN A 108 -6.42 -2.30 -10.65
CA GLN A 108 -5.69 -3.45 -10.15
C GLN A 108 -4.23 -3.18 -10.51
N LEU A 109 -3.41 -2.95 -9.51
CA LEU A 109 -2.01 -2.61 -9.69
C LEU A 109 -1.13 -3.82 -9.40
N LYS A 110 -0.16 -4.03 -10.29
CA LYS A 110 0.94 -4.96 -10.07
C LYS A 110 2.20 -4.15 -10.19
N ALA A 111 3.01 -4.12 -9.13
CA ALA A 111 4.19 -3.26 -9.08
C ALA A 111 5.34 -3.94 -8.36
N ARG A 112 6.55 -3.59 -8.78
CA ARG A 112 7.75 -3.97 -8.04
C ARG A 112 7.96 -2.95 -6.93
N LEU A 113 8.23 -3.44 -5.74
CA LEU A 113 8.49 -2.61 -4.58
C LEU A 113 9.99 -2.50 -4.35
N LYS A 114 10.45 -1.29 -4.10
CA LYS A 114 11.84 -1.04 -3.71
C LYS A 114 11.89 -0.23 -2.43
N ASN A 115 12.80 -0.62 -1.55
CA ASN A 115 13.11 0.15 -0.36
C ASN A 115 14.17 1.18 -0.73
N GLU A 116 13.75 2.41 -0.98
CA GLU A 116 14.67 3.46 -1.41
C GLU A 116 14.36 4.78 -0.72
N PHE A 117 15.32 5.70 -0.78
CA PHE A 117 15.12 7.03 -0.23
C PHE A 117 13.99 7.74 -0.94
N ALA A 118 13.09 8.32 -0.15
CA ALA A 118 12.04 9.20 -0.65
C ALA A 118 11.91 10.37 0.32
N LYS A 119 11.85 11.57 -0.24
CA LYS A 119 11.75 12.78 0.56
C LYS A 119 10.51 12.75 1.46
N GLU A 120 9.42 12.21 0.97
CA GLU A 120 8.16 12.09 1.69
C GLU A 120 8.28 11.24 2.94
N TYR A 121 9.19 10.25 2.93
CA TYR A 121 9.44 9.37 4.07
C TYR A 121 10.55 9.88 4.99
N ARG A 122 11.27 10.93 4.57
CA ARG A 122 12.44 11.45 5.27
C ARG A 122 13.51 10.36 5.51
N GLY A 123 13.62 9.43 4.58
CA GLY A 123 14.53 8.30 4.66
C GLY A 123 14.13 7.25 3.66
N LYS A 124 14.52 6.02 3.90
CA LYS A 124 14.12 4.91 3.03
C LYS A 124 12.72 4.44 3.36
N GLY A 125 11.99 4.08 2.35
CA GLY A 125 10.66 3.52 2.48
C GLY A 125 10.22 2.83 1.21
N PRO A 126 9.00 2.26 1.20
CA PRO A 126 8.53 1.51 0.04
C PRO A 126 8.12 2.45 -1.10
N VAL A 127 8.70 2.23 -2.26
CA VAL A 127 8.35 2.93 -3.49
C VAL A 127 7.96 1.89 -4.53
N LEU A 128 6.82 2.11 -5.17
CA LEU A 128 6.27 1.17 -6.14
C LEU A 128 6.63 1.58 -7.57
N TYR A 129 6.93 0.59 -8.38
CA TYR A 129 7.23 0.75 -9.82
C TYR A 129 6.28 -0.14 -10.60
N PRO A 130 5.25 0.41 -11.25
CA PRO A 130 4.23 -0.39 -11.92
C PRO A 130 4.79 -1.34 -12.97
N ILE A 131 4.29 -2.56 -12.95
CA ILE A 131 4.50 -3.56 -14.01
C ILE A 131 3.25 -3.58 -14.88
N SER A 132 2.06 -3.55 -14.26
CA SER A 132 0.80 -3.43 -14.98
C SER A 132 -0.20 -2.63 -14.16
N ILE A 133 -1.02 -1.86 -14.87
CA ILE A 133 -2.11 -1.08 -14.28
C ILE A 133 -3.34 -1.40 -15.12
N GLU A 134 -4.32 -2.04 -14.50
CA GLU A 134 -5.56 -2.40 -15.21
C GLU A 134 -6.75 -1.76 -14.52
N PRO A 135 -7.80 -1.41 -15.27
CA PRO A 135 -9.03 -0.91 -14.65
C PRO A 135 -9.60 -1.95 -13.70
N ALA A 136 -10.13 -1.50 -12.58
CA ALA A 136 -10.85 -2.36 -11.65
C ALA A 136 -12.23 -1.79 -11.41
N GLU A 137 -13.17 -2.65 -11.04
CA GLU A 137 -14.51 -2.18 -10.70
C GLU A 137 -14.50 -1.43 -9.37
N LYS A 138 -15.24 -0.33 -9.32
CA LYS A 138 -15.49 0.35 -8.07
C LYS A 138 -16.29 -0.59 -7.17
N PRO A 139 -15.91 -0.75 -5.90
CA PRO A 139 -16.71 -1.56 -4.98
C PRO A 139 -18.17 -1.12 -4.93
N ALA A 140 -19.07 -2.08 -4.76
CA ALA A 140 -20.51 -1.84 -4.84
C ALA A 140 -21.04 -0.96 -3.71
N THR A 141 -20.40 -1.02 -2.54
CA THR A 141 -20.83 -0.26 -1.36
C THR A 141 -19.65 0.54 -0.79
N LYS A 142 -19.98 1.57 -0.01
CA LYS A 142 -18.95 2.35 0.68
C LYS A 142 -18.19 1.49 1.68
N GLU A 143 -18.82 0.52 2.29
CA GLU A 143 -18.18 -0.39 3.22
C GLU A 143 -17.11 -1.23 2.52
N GLU A 144 -17.39 -1.67 1.29
CA GLU A 144 -16.43 -2.43 0.50
C GLU A 144 -15.29 -1.57 -0.04
N GLU A 145 -15.46 -0.26 -0.12
CA GLU A 145 -14.38 0.65 -0.49
C GLU A 145 -13.34 0.77 0.61
N LEU A 146 -13.73 0.51 1.85
CA LEU A 146 -12.84 0.59 3.01
C LEU A 146 -12.10 -0.71 3.23
N VAL A 147 -10.90 -0.59 3.80
CA VAL A 147 -10.20 -1.72 4.39
C VAL A 147 -10.17 -1.49 5.89
N TYR A 148 -9.93 -2.54 6.65
CA TYR A 148 -10.02 -2.46 8.11
C TYR A 148 -8.74 -2.99 8.75
N PHE A 149 -8.36 -2.34 9.85
CA PHE A 149 -7.32 -2.87 10.74
C PHE A 149 -7.95 -3.97 11.59
N ASN A 150 -7.35 -5.11 11.63
CA ASN A 150 -7.83 -6.24 12.43
C ASN A 150 -6.85 -6.58 13.53
#